data_d8e1f31753983c6fb8a4844baff536ae
#
_entry.id   d8e1f31753983c6fb8a4844baff536ae
#
_cell.length_a   1.000
_cell.length_b   1.000
_cell.length_c   1.000
_cell.angle_alpha   90.00
_cell.angle_beta   90.00
_cell.angle_gamma   90.00
#
_symmetry.space_group_name_H-M   'P 1'
#
loop_
_entity.id
_entity.type
_entity.pdbx_description
1 polymer ?
#
loop_
_entity_poly.entity_id
_entity_poly.type
_entity_poly.pdbx_seq_one_letter_code
_entity_poly.pdbx_strand_id
1 'polypeptide(L)'
;DEQTRILGVKGASQECDCDFVGSGDTVIDPILLTWYKDTYVMDPVEKRGFDGNLWRWEYPAANGSYMVVADVARGDGSDYSACHVIEVTNATQVAEYKGKVDTKDFGNFLVNLSTEYNDALLVVENSNIGWACIQQCIDRDYKNLFYMSKDLKYVDVEHQMKNKYRADEKQMVAGFSTTSKTRPLIISKLDEYFREKAVTIRSNRLIDELFTFIFMNGRAEAMKSYNDDLVMALCIGLWVRDTALRLRQEGIDLTKRTLGGISSNQQYEGVYGGSNMDDNPWKMKIGDDIEDLTQWL
;
A
#
# COMPACT_ATOMS: atom_id res chain seq x y z
N ASP A 1 -29.73 -7.52 -35.12
CA ASP A 1 -29.11 -7.24 -36.42
C ASP A 1 -28.20 -8.39 -36.85
N GLU A 2 -27.60 -8.30 -38.04
CA GLU A 2 -26.85 -9.40 -38.65
C GLU A 2 -25.57 -9.75 -37.88
N GLN A 3 -24.92 -8.76 -37.30
CA GLN A 3 -23.71 -8.96 -36.51
C GLN A 3 -24.00 -9.63 -35.15
N THR A 4 -25.10 -9.27 -34.50
CA THR A 4 -25.56 -9.98 -33.30
C THR A 4 -25.89 -11.45 -33.57
N ARG A 5 -26.36 -11.76 -34.77
CA ARG A 5 -26.64 -13.14 -35.18
C ARG A 5 -25.37 -13.95 -35.46
N ILE A 6 -24.31 -13.33 -35.98
CA ILE A 6 -23.02 -13.97 -36.29
C ILE A 6 -22.15 -14.13 -35.07
N LEU A 7 -22.02 -13.07 -34.24
CA LEU A 7 -21.09 -12.98 -33.12
C LEU A 7 -21.73 -13.31 -31.77
N GLY A 8 -23.07 -13.39 -31.74
CA GLY A 8 -23.83 -13.40 -30.48
C GLY A 8 -23.91 -12.01 -29.86
N VAL A 9 -24.80 -11.84 -28.89
CA VAL A 9 -25.02 -10.52 -28.22
C VAL A 9 -23.72 -9.98 -27.60
N LYS A 10 -22.98 -10.85 -26.91
CA LYS A 10 -21.71 -10.49 -26.24
C LYS A 10 -20.62 -10.09 -27.27
N GLY A 11 -20.45 -10.86 -28.35
CA GLY A 11 -19.48 -10.55 -29.37
C GLY A 11 -19.81 -9.27 -30.15
N ALA A 12 -21.10 -9.04 -30.46
CA ALA A 12 -21.54 -7.82 -31.11
C ALA A 12 -21.31 -6.57 -30.26
N SER A 13 -21.58 -6.64 -28.96
CA SER A 13 -21.29 -5.54 -28.03
C SER A 13 -19.79 -5.24 -27.96
N GLN A 14 -18.95 -6.26 -27.89
CA GLN A 14 -17.49 -6.07 -27.85
C GLN A 14 -16.91 -5.44 -29.13
N GLU A 15 -17.33 -5.93 -30.30
CA GLU A 15 -16.70 -5.52 -31.57
C GLU A 15 -17.37 -4.33 -32.25
N CYS A 16 -18.66 -4.15 -32.03
CA CYS A 16 -19.43 -3.15 -32.78
C CYS A 16 -19.81 -1.95 -31.96
N ASP A 17 -20.18 -2.16 -30.68
CA ASP A 17 -20.65 -1.08 -29.80
C ASP A 17 -19.54 -0.56 -28.87
N CYS A 18 -18.37 -1.22 -28.88
CA CYS A 18 -17.27 -0.98 -27.92
C CYS A 18 -17.75 -1.01 -26.47
N ASP A 19 -18.77 -1.83 -26.19
CA ASP A 19 -19.36 -1.95 -24.87
C ASP A 19 -18.63 -3.00 -24.03
N PHE A 20 -17.72 -2.55 -23.18
CA PHE A 20 -16.97 -3.43 -22.28
C PHE A 20 -17.83 -4.01 -21.15
N VAL A 21 -18.98 -3.41 -20.85
CA VAL A 21 -19.91 -3.88 -19.81
C VAL A 21 -20.44 -5.27 -20.13
N GLY A 22 -20.57 -5.62 -21.41
CA GLY A 22 -21.03 -6.94 -21.88
C GLY A 22 -19.97 -8.04 -21.95
N SER A 23 -18.66 -7.73 -21.82
CA SER A 23 -17.59 -8.70 -22.13
C SER A 23 -17.42 -9.79 -21.06
N GLY A 24 -17.70 -9.51 -19.81
CA GLY A 24 -17.62 -10.45 -18.69
C GLY A 24 -16.23 -11.04 -18.39
N ASP A 25 -15.18 -10.54 -19.05
CA ASP A 25 -13.81 -11.02 -18.88
C ASP A 25 -12.94 -10.02 -18.09
N THR A 26 -13.52 -8.88 -17.67
CA THR A 26 -12.83 -7.90 -16.79
C THR A 26 -12.52 -8.50 -15.43
N VAL A 27 -11.38 -8.11 -14.85
CA VAL A 27 -10.95 -8.58 -13.51
C VAL A 27 -11.93 -8.11 -12.45
N ILE A 28 -12.40 -6.88 -12.56
CA ILE A 28 -13.44 -6.32 -11.69
C ILE A 28 -14.77 -6.28 -12.46
N ASP A 29 -15.87 -6.61 -11.78
CA ASP A 29 -17.20 -6.59 -12.39
C ASP A 29 -17.50 -5.20 -12.98
N PRO A 30 -17.87 -5.09 -14.26
CA PRO A 30 -18.18 -3.83 -14.93
C PRO A 30 -19.32 -3.03 -14.26
N ILE A 31 -20.31 -3.72 -13.68
CA ILE A 31 -21.42 -3.07 -12.96
C ILE A 31 -20.86 -2.38 -11.71
N LEU A 32 -19.92 -3.04 -11.02
CA LEU A 32 -19.25 -2.48 -9.86
C LEU A 32 -18.35 -1.30 -10.25
N LEU A 33 -17.61 -1.38 -11.35
CA LEU A 33 -16.82 -0.26 -11.86
C LEU A 33 -17.69 0.95 -12.22
N THR A 34 -18.83 0.73 -12.85
CA THR A 34 -19.82 1.80 -13.13
C THR A 34 -20.32 2.44 -11.85
N TRP A 35 -20.64 1.63 -10.84
CA TRP A 35 -21.03 2.14 -9.53
C TRP A 35 -19.93 3.00 -8.88
N TYR A 36 -18.66 2.57 -8.95
CA TYR A 36 -17.52 3.35 -8.47
C TYR A 36 -17.37 4.67 -9.22
N LYS A 37 -17.52 4.62 -10.56
CA LYS A 37 -17.46 5.80 -11.42
C LYS A 37 -18.50 6.85 -11.03
N ASP A 38 -19.73 6.41 -10.80
CA ASP A 38 -20.84 7.31 -10.46
C ASP A 38 -20.79 7.81 -9.00
N THR A 39 -20.16 7.04 -8.09
CA THR A 39 -20.18 7.34 -6.65
C THR A 39 -18.96 8.16 -6.21
N TYR A 40 -17.77 7.84 -6.70
CA TYR A 40 -16.51 8.34 -6.13
C TYR A 40 -15.65 9.15 -7.09
N VAL A 41 -15.78 8.93 -8.41
CA VAL A 41 -14.97 9.68 -9.39
C VAL A 41 -15.36 11.14 -9.37
N MET A 42 -14.36 12.02 -9.35
CA MET A 42 -14.54 13.44 -9.33
C MET A 42 -13.35 14.15 -9.98
N ASP A 43 -13.56 15.40 -10.41
CA ASP A 43 -12.48 16.21 -10.93
C ASP A 43 -11.45 16.51 -9.82
N PRO A 44 -10.15 16.48 -10.13
CA PRO A 44 -9.12 16.87 -9.17
C PRO A 44 -9.21 18.36 -8.83
N VAL A 45 -8.93 18.68 -7.57
CA VAL A 45 -8.86 20.08 -7.11
C VAL A 45 -7.62 20.82 -7.66
N GLU A 46 -6.58 20.05 -8.02
CA GLU A 46 -5.36 20.57 -8.62
C GLU A 46 -4.83 19.61 -9.69
N LYS A 47 -4.37 20.18 -10.81
CA LYS A 47 -3.55 19.49 -11.81
C LYS A 47 -2.21 20.20 -11.88
N ARG A 48 -1.11 19.46 -11.59
CA ARG A 48 0.24 20.02 -11.48
C ARG A 48 1.24 19.20 -12.30
N GLY A 49 2.40 19.78 -12.51
CA GLY A 49 3.48 19.15 -13.27
C GLY A 49 3.37 19.39 -14.76
N PHE A 50 4.31 18.78 -15.51
CA PHE A 50 4.30 18.86 -16.97
C PHE A 50 3.01 18.23 -17.52
N ASP A 51 2.33 18.90 -18.44
CA ASP A 51 1.02 18.50 -18.99
C ASP A 51 -0.09 18.24 -17.95
N GLY A 52 0.05 18.75 -16.72
CA GLY A 52 -0.93 18.52 -15.65
C GLY A 52 -1.07 17.04 -15.26
N ASN A 53 0.01 16.28 -15.33
CA ASN A 53 0.00 14.83 -15.15
C ASN A 53 -0.21 14.37 -13.69
N LEU A 54 0.12 15.23 -12.71
CA LEU A 54 -0.21 15.01 -11.31
C LEU A 54 -1.61 15.55 -11.01
N TRP A 55 -2.53 14.69 -10.67
CA TRP A 55 -3.88 15.00 -10.25
C TRP A 55 -3.97 14.86 -8.73
N ARG A 56 -4.52 15.87 -8.06
CA ARG A 56 -4.69 15.90 -6.61
C ARG A 56 -6.15 16.16 -6.27
N TRP A 57 -6.70 15.35 -5.40
CA TRP A 57 -8.07 15.50 -4.85
C TRP A 57 -8.05 16.02 -3.42
N GLU A 58 -7.04 15.65 -2.64
CA GLU A 58 -6.90 16.05 -1.24
C GLU A 58 -5.45 16.45 -0.93
N TYR A 59 -5.29 17.56 -0.22
CA TYR A 59 -4.00 17.97 0.32
C TYR A 59 -3.66 17.16 1.57
N PRO A 60 -2.37 16.99 1.94
CA PRO A 60 -1.99 16.26 3.13
C PRO A 60 -2.54 16.92 4.39
N ALA A 61 -3.27 16.16 5.20
CA ALA A 61 -3.69 16.56 6.54
C ALA A 61 -2.52 16.43 7.53
N ALA A 62 -2.39 17.30 8.51
CA ALA A 62 -1.26 17.33 9.45
C ALA A 62 -1.01 15.99 10.16
N ASN A 63 -2.07 15.22 10.46
CA ASN A 63 -1.98 13.91 11.13
C ASN A 63 -2.30 12.75 10.18
N GLY A 64 -2.36 12.99 8.87
CA GLY A 64 -2.64 11.96 7.87
C GLY A 64 -1.46 11.01 7.70
N SER A 65 -1.75 9.73 7.52
CA SER A 65 -0.77 8.69 7.15
C SER A 65 -0.97 8.31 5.71
N TYR A 66 0.09 8.45 4.91
CA TYR A 66 0.01 8.26 3.47
C TYR A 66 1.01 7.23 2.98
N MET A 67 0.71 6.65 1.84
CA MET A 67 1.59 5.79 1.08
C MET A 67 1.63 6.25 -0.37
N VAL A 68 2.83 6.38 -0.93
CA VAL A 68 3.05 6.63 -2.36
C VAL A 68 3.48 5.31 -3.00
N VAL A 69 2.73 4.85 -3.98
CA VAL A 69 3.00 3.59 -4.68
C VAL A 69 3.20 3.84 -6.14
N ALA A 70 4.29 3.33 -6.70
CA ALA A 70 4.68 3.62 -8.06
C ALA A 70 4.98 2.35 -8.88
N ASP A 71 4.47 2.35 -10.10
CA ASP A 71 4.88 1.50 -11.21
C ASP A 71 5.73 2.34 -12.17
N VAL A 72 6.90 1.80 -12.58
CA VAL A 72 7.95 2.57 -13.25
C VAL A 72 8.16 2.10 -14.68
N ALA A 73 7.96 3.02 -15.64
CA ALA A 73 8.30 2.81 -17.03
C ALA A 73 9.59 3.53 -17.46
N ARG A 74 10.09 3.20 -18.65
CA ARG A 74 11.31 3.81 -19.23
C ARG A 74 11.18 5.30 -19.56
N GLY A 75 9.97 5.74 -19.85
CA GLY A 75 9.72 7.09 -20.32
C GLY A 75 9.88 7.29 -21.83
N ASP A 76 10.56 6.38 -22.53
CA ASP A 76 10.80 6.41 -23.98
C ASP A 76 9.92 5.44 -24.80
N GLY A 77 9.17 4.57 -24.11
CA GLY A 77 8.30 3.56 -24.68
C GLY A 77 6.83 3.94 -24.77
N SER A 78 5.97 2.91 -24.93
CA SER A 78 4.50 3.03 -24.89
C SER A 78 3.95 3.19 -23.49
N ASP A 79 4.66 2.65 -22.49
CA ASP A 79 4.23 2.56 -21.10
C ASP A 79 4.44 3.86 -20.36
N TYR A 80 3.65 4.08 -19.31
CA TYR A 80 3.71 5.27 -18.49
C TYR A 80 4.27 4.95 -17.10
N SER A 81 5.06 5.85 -16.55
CA SER A 81 5.29 5.85 -15.11
C SER A 81 4.03 6.35 -14.40
N ALA A 82 3.54 5.58 -13.46
CA ALA A 82 2.33 5.85 -12.72
C ALA A 82 2.57 5.78 -11.21
N CYS A 83 1.88 6.64 -10.44
CA CYS A 83 1.83 6.44 -9.00
C CYS A 83 0.50 6.90 -8.41
N HIS A 84 0.15 6.32 -7.27
CA HIS A 84 -0.94 6.76 -6.41
C HIS A 84 -0.42 7.24 -5.07
N VAL A 85 -1.06 8.28 -4.53
CA VAL A 85 -0.99 8.60 -3.10
C VAL A 85 -2.28 8.10 -2.46
N ILE A 86 -2.13 7.22 -1.49
CA ILE A 86 -3.25 6.57 -0.79
C ILE A 86 -3.20 6.99 0.68
N GLU A 87 -4.30 7.53 1.20
CA GLU A 87 -4.49 7.68 2.64
C GLU A 87 -4.68 6.28 3.26
N VAL A 88 -3.81 5.92 4.23
CA VAL A 88 -3.68 4.53 4.68
C VAL A 88 -4.85 4.08 5.53
N THR A 89 -5.49 4.97 6.31
CA THR A 89 -6.55 4.59 7.25
C THR A 89 -7.79 4.10 6.53
N ASN A 90 -8.24 4.87 5.52
CA ASN A 90 -9.51 4.63 4.82
C ASN A 90 -9.31 4.07 3.39
N ALA A 91 -8.08 3.79 2.96
CA ALA A 91 -7.75 3.40 1.59
C ALA A 91 -8.31 4.39 0.55
N THR A 92 -8.16 5.69 0.78
CA THR A 92 -8.64 6.73 -0.13
C THR A 92 -7.52 7.18 -1.05
N GLN A 93 -7.76 7.17 -2.36
CA GLN A 93 -6.89 7.77 -3.36
C GLN A 93 -6.97 9.30 -3.24
N VAL A 94 -5.87 9.95 -2.85
CA VAL A 94 -5.82 11.40 -2.63
C VAL A 94 -5.05 12.14 -3.71
N ALA A 95 -4.14 11.45 -4.41
CA ALA A 95 -3.48 11.97 -5.61
C ALA A 95 -3.07 10.83 -6.56
N GLU A 96 -2.81 11.19 -7.82
CA GLU A 96 -2.40 10.27 -8.87
C GLU A 96 -1.50 10.98 -9.87
N TYR A 97 -0.45 10.30 -10.31
CA TYR A 97 0.37 10.72 -11.43
C TYR A 97 0.37 9.65 -12.52
N LYS A 98 0.29 10.07 -13.76
CA LYS A 98 0.52 9.22 -14.94
C LYS A 98 1.19 10.05 -16.03
N GLY A 99 2.40 9.68 -16.42
CA GLY A 99 3.14 10.43 -17.43
C GLY A 99 4.38 9.70 -17.93
N LYS A 100 4.93 10.21 -19.03
CA LYS A 100 6.22 9.76 -19.56
C LYS A 100 7.32 10.62 -18.98
N VAL A 101 8.22 10.01 -18.21
CA VAL A 101 9.28 10.70 -17.49
C VAL A 101 10.48 9.76 -17.37
N ASP A 102 11.68 10.32 -17.41
CA ASP A 102 12.90 9.57 -17.14
C ASP A 102 12.92 8.99 -15.71
N THR A 103 13.52 7.82 -15.53
CA THR A 103 13.50 7.09 -14.26
C THR A 103 14.14 7.86 -13.12
N LYS A 104 15.19 8.64 -13.38
CA LYS A 104 15.86 9.46 -12.38
C LYS A 104 14.97 10.64 -11.96
N ASP A 105 14.35 11.31 -12.93
CA ASP A 105 13.44 12.42 -12.66
C ASP A 105 12.19 11.93 -11.96
N PHE A 106 11.71 10.74 -12.30
CA PHE A 106 10.60 10.11 -11.60
C PHE A 106 10.96 9.78 -10.15
N GLY A 107 12.17 9.25 -9.88
CA GLY A 107 12.67 9.04 -8.53
C GLY A 107 12.72 10.33 -7.70
N ASN A 108 13.20 11.44 -8.31
CA ASN A 108 13.18 12.76 -7.68
C ASN A 108 11.75 13.24 -7.38
N PHE A 109 10.85 13.06 -8.33
CA PHE A 109 9.44 13.40 -8.18
C PHE A 109 8.77 12.61 -7.05
N LEU A 110 8.99 11.28 -6.99
CA LEU A 110 8.43 10.41 -5.95
C LEU A 110 8.90 10.80 -4.55
N VAL A 111 10.19 11.10 -4.37
CA VAL A 111 10.72 11.58 -3.09
C VAL A 111 10.06 12.89 -2.67
N ASN A 112 9.95 13.86 -3.60
CA ASN A 112 9.31 15.15 -3.29
C ASN A 112 7.83 14.98 -2.94
N LEU A 113 7.10 14.15 -3.71
CA LEU A 113 5.69 13.87 -3.46
C LEU A 113 5.49 13.15 -2.11
N SER A 114 6.34 12.17 -1.81
CA SER A 114 6.27 11.44 -0.53
C SER A 114 6.56 12.35 0.66
N THR A 115 7.55 13.24 0.54
CA THR A 115 7.86 14.24 1.57
C THR A 115 6.70 15.23 1.76
N GLU A 116 6.07 15.69 0.66
CA GLU A 116 4.90 16.56 0.72
C GLU A 116 3.73 15.90 1.47
N TYR A 117 3.55 14.57 1.32
CA TYR A 117 2.53 13.80 2.02
C TYR A 117 3.04 13.19 3.34
N ASN A 118 3.64 14.01 4.22
CA ASN A 118 4.06 13.67 5.58
C ASN A 118 5.10 12.54 5.64
N ASP A 119 6.11 12.58 4.76
CA ASP A 119 7.09 11.51 4.62
C ASP A 119 6.43 10.14 4.42
N ALA A 120 5.51 10.06 3.48
CA ALA A 120 4.72 8.88 3.16
C ALA A 120 5.59 7.63 2.95
N LEU A 121 5.07 6.44 3.27
CA LEU A 121 5.73 5.19 2.88
C LEU A 121 5.84 5.12 1.35
N LEU A 122 7.07 5.12 0.83
CA LEU A 122 7.33 5.05 -0.60
C LEU A 122 7.54 3.60 -1.04
N VAL A 123 6.64 3.10 -1.87
CA VAL A 123 6.67 1.76 -2.46
C VAL A 123 6.90 1.90 -3.96
N VAL A 124 8.02 1.42 -4.45
CA VAL A 124 8.35 1.44 -5.88
C VAL A 124 8.45 0.01 -6.37
N GLU A 125 7.82 -0.31 -7.51
CA GLU A 125 8.03 -1.60 -8.15
C GLU A 125 9.49 -1.72 -8.59
N ASN A 126 10.16 -2.82 -8.20
CA ASN A 126 11.59 -2.99 -8.45
C ASN A 126 11.91 -3.85 -9.69
N SER A 127 10.90 -4.17 -10.50
CA SER A 127 11.10 -4.95 -11.71
C SER A 127 11.91 -4.16 -12.74
N ASN A 128 12.90 -4.80 -13.37
CA ASN A 128 13.73 -4.25 -14.44
C ASN A 128 14.25 -2.82 -14.19
N ILE A 129 13.49 -1.82 -14.65
CA ILE A 129 13.86 -0.40 -14.68
C ILE A 129 13.59 0.30 -13.36
N GLY A 130 12.66 -0.21 -12.56
CA GLY A 130 12.33 0.33 -11.24
C GLY A 130 13.54 0.48 -10.33
N TRP A 131 14.58 -0.34 -10.52
CA TRP A 131 15.84 -0.21 -9.77
C TRP A 131 16.54 1.13 -9.94
N ALA A 132 16.52 1.72 -11.13
CA ALA A 132 17.12 3.03 -11.36
C ALA A 132 16.36 4.12 -10.59
N CYS A 133 15.05 4.03 -10.55
CA CYS A 133 14.20 4.92 -9.76
C CYS A 133 14.45 4.74 -8.25
N ILE A 134 14.50 3.50 -7.77
CA ILE A 134 14.81 3.17 -6.36
C ILE A 134 16.19 3.69 -5.96
N GLN A 135 17.21 3.50 -6.81
CA GLN A 135 18.55 4.00 -6.54
C GLN A 135 18.54 5.51 -6.36
N GLN A 136 17.79 6.25 -7.19
CA GLN A 136 17.64 7.69 -7.03
C GLN A 136 16.98 8.07 -5.70
N CYS A 137 16.00 7.29 -5.23
CA CYS A 137 15.38 7.51 -3.92
C CYS A 137 16.38 7.28 -2.77
N ILE A 138 17.24 6.26 -2.90
CA ILE A 138 18.32 5.97 -1.93
C ILE A 138 19.37 7.07 -1.95
N ASP A 139 19.81 7.52 -3.12
CA ASP A 139 20.80 8.59 -3.29
C ASP A 139 20.29 9.93 -2.70
N ARG A 140 18.97 10.13 -2.68
CA ARG A 140 18.29 11.24 -2.01
C ARG A 140 18.12 11.03 -0.50
N ASP A 141 18.61 9.90 0.05
CA ASP A 141 18.50 9.53 1.46
C ASP A 141 17.05 9.48 1.98
N TYR A 142 16.10 9.06 1.12
CA TYR A 142 14.71 8.94 1.55
C TYR A 142 14.54 7.80 2.56
N LYS A 143 14.13 8.12 3.78
CA LYS A 143 14.17 7.19 4.92
C LYS A 143 13.01 6.20 4.94
N ASN A 144 11.83 6.60 4.45
CA ASN A 144 10.61 5.78 4.53
C ASN A 144 10.35 4.99 3.23
N LEU A 145 11.43 4.38 2.69
CA LEU A 145 11.36 3.50 1.54
C LEU A 145 10.94 2.09 1.97
N PHE A 146 10.05 1.46 1.20
CA PHE A 146 9.60 0.09 1.44
C PHE A 146 10.66 -0.93 1.04
N TYR A 147 10.83 -1.96 1.85
CA TYR A 147 11.71 -3.10 1.59
C TYR A 147 10.94 -4.40 1.70
N MET A 148 11.16 -5.31 0.76
CA MET A 148 10.58 -6.64 0.71
C MET A 148 11.61 -7.71 1.05
N SER A 149 11.21 -8.80 1.73
CA SER A 149 12.11 -9.92 1.97
C SER A 149 12.40 -10.69 0.68
N LYS A 150 13.64 -11.14 0.48
CA LYS A 150 14.04 -12.02 -0.63
C LYS A 150 13.40 -13.41 -0.56
N ASP A 151 13.18 -13.89 0.65
CA ASP A 151 12.58 -15.20 0.87
C ASP A 151 11.06 -15.14 0.87
N LEU A 152 10.48 -14.98 -0.31
CA LEU A 152 9.04 -15.08 -0.57
C LEU A 152 8.48 -16.51 -0.42
N LYS A 153 9.17 -17.41 0.32
CA LYS A 153 8.64 -18.76 0.56
C LYS A 153 7.33 -18.76 1.31
N TYR A 154 7.06 -17.70 2.07
CA TYR A 154 5.81 -17.51 2.78
C TYR A 154 5.41 -16.04 2.70
N VAL A 155 4.23 -15.77 2.15
CA VAL A 155 3.49 -14.51 2.32
C VAL A 155 2.94 -14.46 3.76
N ASP A 156 3.70 -14.96 4.71
CA ASP A 156 3.31 -15.05 6.11
C ASP A 156 3.91 -13.87 6.86
N VAL A 157 3.01 -13.03 7.35
CA VAL A 157 3.32 -11.83 8.14
C VAL A 157 4.16 -12.18 9.37
N GLU A 158 3.92 -13.34 9.97
CA GLU A 158 4.67 -13.82 11.13
C GLU A 158 6.16 -14.06 10.78
N HIS A 159 6.43 -14.53 9.57
CA HIS A 159 7.78 -14.74 9.09
C HIS A 159 8.50 -13.42 8.77
N GLN A 160 7.78 -12.42 8.23
CA GLN A 160 8.33 -11.09 7.99
C GLN A 160 8.65 -10.36 9.30
N MET A 161 7.84 -10.49 10.35
CA MET A 161 8.13 -9.92 11.67
C MET A 161 9.33 -10.59 12.34
N LYS A 162 9.39 -11.92 12.35
CA LYS A 162 10.54 -12.65 12.90
C LYS A 162 11.83 -12.27 12.19
N ASN A 163 11.76 -12.01 10.89
CA ASN A 163 12.90 -11.57 10.08
C ASN A 163 13.24 -10.09 10.29
N LYS A 164 12.28 -9.19 10.56
CA LYS A 164 12.57 -7.78 10.85
C LYS A 164 13.41 -7.60 12.13
N TYR A 165 13.26 -8.48 13.10
CA TYR A 165 14.07 -8.48 14.34
C TYR A 165 15.32 -9.37 14.28
N ARG A 166 15.47 -10.21 13.25
CA ARG A 166 16.61 -11.10 13.02
C ARG A 166 17.23 -10.95 11.64
N ALA A 167 16.68 -10.11 10.77
CA ALA A 167 17.15 -10.01 9.41
C ALA A 167 18.53 -9.35 9.37
N ASP A 168 19.48 -10.14 8.94
CA ASP A 168 20.60 -9.58 8.20
C ASP A 168 20.02 -8.69 7.10
N GLU A 169 20.44 -7.42 7.03
CA GLU A 169 20.08 -6.46 5.98
C GLU A 169 20.26 -7.03 4.57
N LYS A 170 21.10 -8.07 4.44
CA LYS A 170 21.37 -8.83 3.22
C LYS A 170 20.18 -9.59 2.63
N GLN A 171 19.10 -9.78 3.40
CA GLN A 171 17.90 -10.51 2.95
C GLN A 171 16.74 -9.59 2.51
N MET A 172 16.90 -8.29 2.61
CA MET A 172 15.89 -7.32 2.20
C MET A 172 16.25 -6.70 0.85
N VAL A 173 15.23 -6.47 0.03
CA VAL A 173 15.33 -5.79 -1.27
C VAL A 173 14.45 -4.55 -1.25
N ALA A 174 15.01 -3.42 -1.64
CA ALA A 174 14.25 -2.18 -1.75
C ALA A 174 13.15 -2.31 -2.81
N GLY A 175 11.99 -1.74 -2.52
CA GLY A 175 10.83 -1.78 -3.39
C GLY A 175 10.04 -3.09 -3.34
N PHE A 176 9.04 -3.18 -4.19
CA PHE A 176 8.13 -4.33 -4.33
C PHE A 176 8.46 -5.14 -5.59
N SER A 177 8.58 -6.46 -5.46
CA SER A 177 8.87 -7.35 -6.59
C SER A 177 7.59 -7.99 -7.13
N THR A 178 7.18 -7.59 -8.34
CA THR A 178 6.11 -8.24 -9.07
C THR A 178 6.67 -9.47 -9.79
N THR A 179 6.24 -10.64 -9.36
CA THR A 179 6.65 -11.95 -9.88
C THR A 179 5.43 -12.75 -10.33
N SER A 180 5.64 -13.88 -11.01
CA SER A 180 4.55 -14.82 -11.35
C SER A 180 3.79 -15.33 -10.11
N LYS A 181 4.38 -15.26 -8.91
CA LYS A 181 3.74 -15.65 -7.64
C LYS A 181 3.01 -14.50 -6.97
N THR A 182 3.59 -13.29 -6.97
CA THR A 182 3.00 -12.13 -6.29
C THR A 182 1.91 -11.45 -7.12
N ARG A 183 2.03 -11.45 -8.46
CA ARG A 183 1.04 -10.80 -9.34
C ARG A 183 -0.40 -11.31 -9.13
N PRO A 184 -0.68 -12.63 -9.08
CA PRO A 184 -2.04 -13.10 -8.80
C PRO A 184 -2.56 -12.69 -7.43
N LEU A 185 -1.68 -12.61 -6.41
CA LEU A 185 -2.06 -12.24 -5.04
C LEU A 185 -2.48 -10.76 -4.96
N ILE A 186 -1.70 -9.86 -5.57
CA ILE A 186 -2.03 -8.42 -5.55
C ILE A 186 -3.30 -8.14 -6.36
N ILE A 187 -3.53 -8.86 -7.46
CA ILE A 187 -4.75 -8.75 -8.27
C ILE A 187 -5.97 -9.28 -7.49
N SER A 188 -5.84 -10.42 -6.81
CA SER A 188 -6.90 -10.92 -5.93
C SER A 188 -7.23 -9.94 -4.80
N LYS A 189 -6.23 -9.22 -4.28
CA LYS A 189 -6.44 -8.18 -3.27
C LYS A 189 -7.19 -6.98 -3.84
N LEU A 190 -6.88 -6.56 -5.06
CA LEU A 190 -7.64 -5.52 -5.76
C LEU A 190 -9.13 -5.89 -5.85
N ASP A 191 -9.43 -7.09 -6.34
CA ASP A 191 -10.81 -7.58 -6.49
C ASP A 191 -11.55 -7.63 -5.14
N GLU A 192 -10.89 -8.10 -4.08
CA GLU A 192 -11.42 -8.09 -2.70
C GLU A 192 -11.83 -6.68 -2.26
N TYR A 193 -10.91 -5.70 -2.39
CA TYR A 193 -11.18 -4.31 -2.00
C TYR A 193 -12.34 -3.68 -2.77
N PHE A 194 -12.44 -3.97 -4.06
CA PHE A 194 -13.55 -3.45 -4.87
C PHE A 194 -14.88 -4.11 -4.48
N ARG A 195 -14.92 -5.43 -4.32
CA ARG A 195 -16.15 -6.16 -3.90
C ARG A 195 -16.64 -5.73 -2.51
N GLU A 196 -15.72 -5.52 -1.59
CA GLU A 196 -16.04 -5.07 -0.24
C GLU A 196 -16.29 -3.57 -0.14
N LYS A 197 -16.08 -2.83 -1.24
CA LYS A 197 -16.16 -1.36 -1.27
C LYS A 197 -15.26 -0.70 -0.23
N ALA A 198 -14.10 -1.30 0.01
CA ALA A 198 -13.14 -0.93 1.04
C ALA A 198 -12.07 0.07 0.55
N VAL A 199 -12.18 0.55 -0.70
CA VAL A 199 -11.30 1.56 -1.30
C VAL A 199 -12.12 2.70 -1.88
N THR A 200 -11.61 3.93 -1.83
CA THR A 200 -12.22 5.08 -2.49
C THR A 200 -11.35 5.53 -3.66
N ILE A 201 -11.88 5.44 -4.87
CA ILE A 201 -11.20 5.79 -6.12
C ILE A 201 -11.76 7.11 -6.65
N ARG A 202 -10.89 8.09 -6.88
CA ARG A 202 -11.25 9.42 -7.39
C ARG A 202 -10.97 9.58 -8.88
N SER A 203 -10.06 8.76 -9.43
CA SER A 203 -9.55 8.92 -10.79
C SER A 203 -10.43 8.26 -11.84
N ASN A 204 -10.86 9.05 -12.81
CA ASN A 204 -11.48 8.49 -14.02
C ASN A 204 -10.45 7.72 -14.87
N ARG A 205 -9.17 8.18 -14.94
CA ARG A 205 -8.13 7.47 -15.71
C ARG A 205 -7.91 6.04 -15.21
N LEU A 206 -7.92 5.85 -13.89
CA LEU A 206 -7.81 4.52 -13.28
C LEU A 206 -9.05 3.66 -13.57
N ILE A 207 -10.25 4.22 -13.49
CA ILE A 207 -11.48 3.47 -13.82
C ILE A 207 -11.47 3.05 -15.29
N ASP A 208 -11.02 3.90 -16.20
CA ASP A 208 -10.93 3.57 -17.62
C ASP A 208 -9.90 2.44 -17.88
N GLU A 209 -8.76 2.40 -17.17
CA GLU A 209 -7.83 1.25 -17.20
C GLU A 209 -8.46 -0.02 -16.63
N LEU A 210 -9.20 0.06 -15.53
CA LEU A 210 -9.88 -1.10 -14.93
C LEU A 210 -10.92 -1.72 -15.87
N PHE A 211 -11.61 -0.93 -16.70
CA PHE A 211 -12.53 -1.46 -17.70
C PHE A 211 -11.82 -2.25 -18.79
N THR A 212 -10.54 -1.97 -19.05
CA THR A 212 -9.73 -2.66 -20.06
C THR A 212 -8.78 -3.70 -19.46
N PHE A 213 -8.80 -3.88 -18.14
CA PHE A 213 -8.01 -4.87 -17.42
C PHE A 213 -8.78 -6.19 -17.33
N ILE A 214 -8.36 -7.19 -18.11
CA ILE A 214 -9.13 -8.42 -18.36
C ILE A 214 -8.32 -9.67 -18.03
N PHE A 215 -9.02 -10.78 -17.81
CA PHE A 215 -8.39 -12.10 -17.80
C PHE A 215 -8.22 -12.61 -19.25
N MET A 216 -6.97 -12.76 -19.67
CA MET A 216 -6.61 -13.36 -20.95
C MET A 216 -5.64 -14.53 -20.72
N ASN A 217 -5.99 -15.72 -21.21
CA ASN A 217 -5.20 -16.94 -21.04
C ASN A 217 -4.82 -17.24 -19.58
N GLY A 218 -5.69 -16.93 -18.63
CA GLY A 218 -5.47 -17.15 -17.19
C GLY A 218 -4.58 -16.12 -16.51
N ARG A 219 -4.23 -15.02 -17.20
CA ARG A 219 -3.49 -13.88 -16.65
C ARG A 219 -4.35 -12.62 -16.73
N ALA A 220 -4.29 -11.82 -15.70
CA ALA A 220 -4.88 -10.49 -15.72
C ALA A 220 -3.87 -9.50 -16.30
N GLU A 221 -4.27 -8.84 -17.39
CA GLU A 221 -3.46 -7.86 -18.12
C GLU A 221 -4.35 -6.87 -18.88
N ALA A 222 -3.79 -5.74 -19.31
CA ALA A 222 -4.51 -4.78 -20.12
C ALA A 222 -4.84 -5.40 -21.48
N MET A 223 -5.99 -5.04 -22.06
CA MET A 223 -6.31 -5.36 -23.44
C MET A 223 -5.24 -4.81 -24.38
N LYS A 224 -5.11 -5.43 -25.56
CA LYS A 224 -4.15 -4.99 -26.59
C LYS A 224 -4.31 -3.50 -26.88
N SER A 225 -3.20 -2.76 -26.86
CA SER A 225 -3.13 -1.30 -27.07
C SER A 225 -3.63 -0.44 -25.90
N TYR A 226 -3.93 -1.06 -24.77
CA TYR A 226 -4.22 -0.38 -23.50
C TYR A 226 -3.08 -0.59 -22.50
N ASN A 227 -3.09 0.19 -21.42
CA ASN A 227 -2.07 0.15 -20.37
C ASN A 227 -2.73 -0.27 -19.05
N ASP A 228 -1.95 -0.87 -18.14
CA ASP A 228 -2.37 -1.24 -16.79
C ASP A 228 -1.47 -0.62 -15.68
N ASP A 229 -0.72 0.42 -16.02
CA ASP A 229 0.28 1.03 -15.11
C ASP A 229 -0.36 1.56 -13.81
N LEU A 230 -1.49 2.28 -13.91
CA LEU A 230 -2.25 2.75 -12.74
C LEU A 230 -2.86 1.58 -11.97
N VAL A 231 -3.40 0.59 -12.67
CA VAL A 231 -3.98 -0.60 -12.02
C VAL A 231 -2.93 -1.36 -11.25
N MET A 232 -1.74 -1.56 -11.83
CA MET A 232 -0.65 -2.29 -11.17
C MET A 232 -0.11 -1.54 -9.95
N ALA A 233 0.09 -0.23 -10.05
CA ALA A 233 0.47 0.60 -8.91
C ALA A 233 -0.57 0.48 -7.77
N LEU A 234 -1.88 0.54 -8.07
CA LEU A 234 -2.93 0.36 -7.08
C LEU A 234 -2.90 -1.04 -6.45
N CYS A 235 -2.78 -2.10 -7.25
CA CYS A 235 -2.69 -3.48 -6.77
C CYS A 235 -1.59 -3.66 -5.72
N ILE A 236 -0.40 -3.14 -6.02
CA ILE A 236 0.75 -3.16 -5.09
C ILE A 236 0.39 -2.40 -3.81
N GLY A 237 -0.21 -1.21 -3.96
CA GLY A 237 -0.57 -0.35 -2.83
C GLY A 237 -1.55 -1.01 -1.87
N LEU A 238 -2.62 -1.58 -2.36
CA LEU A 238 -3.62 -2.24 -1.52
C LEU A 238 -3.04 -3.45 -0.79
N TRP A 239 -2.18 -4.23 -1.45
CA TRP A 239 -1.52 -5.37 -0.83
C TRP A 239 -0.55 -4.95 0.28
N VAL A 240 0.29 -3.92 0.02
CA VAL A 240 1.26 -3.40 1.01
C VAL A 240 0.52 -2.77 2.19
N ARG A 241 -0.57 -2.03 1.93
CA ARG A 241 -1.41 -1.44 2.98
C ARG A 241 -1.92 -2.49 3.96
N ASP A 242 -2.50 -3.56 3.45
CA ASP A 242 -3.03 -4.65 4.26
C ASP A 242 -1.95 -5.29 5.14
N THR A 243 -0.78 -5.54 4.55
CA THR A 243 0.37 -6.09 5.26
C THR A 243 0.85 -5.14 6.36
N ALA A 244 0.97 -3.84 6.06
CA ALA A 244 1.39 -2.83 7.03
C ALA A 244 0.40 -2.67 8.20
N LEU A 245 -0.91 -2.70 7.91
CA LEU A 245 -1.94 -2.62 8.95
C LEU A 245 -1.95 -3.85 9.85
N ARG A 246 -1.80 -5.06 9.29
CA ARG A 246 -1.66 -6.28 10.10
C ARG A 246 -0.44 -6.24 11.01
N LEU A 247 0.72 -5.85 10.48
CA LEU A 247 1.95 -5.70 11.27
C LEU A 247 1.79 -4.69 12.41
N ARG A 248 1.11 -3.58 12.14
CA ARG A 248 0.81 -2.58 13.18
C ARG A 248 -0.09 -3.16 14.27
N GLN A 249 -1.15 -3.88 13.89
CA GLN A 249 -2.07 -4.49 14.84
C GLN A 249 -1.37 -5.54 15.71
N GLU A 250 -0.58 -6.42 15.11
CA GLU A 250 0.21 -7.43 15.82
C GLU A 250 1.22 -6.77 16.78
N GLY A 251 1.87 -5.68 16.37
CA GLY A 251 2.75 -4.90 17.22
C GLY A 251 2.03 -4.30 18.43
N ILE A 252 0.82 -3.76 18.23
CA ILE A 252 -0.03 -3.25 19.32
C ILE A 252 -0.43 -4.38 20.27
N ASP A 253 -0.84 -5.53 19.74
CA ASP A 253 -1.27 -6.67 20.54
C ASP A 253 -0.10 -7.28 21.33
N LEU A 254 1.09 -7.35 20.73
CA LEU A 254 2.31 -7.75 21.43
C LEU A 254 2.64 -6.79 22.58
N THR A 255 2.58 -5.48 22.30
CA THR A 255 2.82 -4.44 23.32
C THR A 255 1.81 -4.56 24.47
N LYS A 256 0.52 -4.73 24.16
CA LYS A 256 -0.53 -4.94 25.19
C LYS A 256 -0.28 -6.19 26.02
N ARG A 257 0.11 -7.32 25.38
CA ARG A 257 0.45 -8.55 26.11
C ARG A 257 1.66 -8.37 27.02
N THR A 258 2.70 -7.68 26.53
CA THR A 258 3.91 -7.38 27.32
C THR A 258 3.56 -6.48 28.50
N LEU A 259 2.82 -5.39 28.30
CA LEU A 259 2.36 -4.50 29.37
C LEU A 259 1.39 -5.21 30.31
N GLY A 260 0.47 -6.04 29.81
CA GLY A 260 -0.43 -6.87 30.61
C GLY A 260 0.30 -7.90 31.46
N GLY A 261 1.41 -8.46 30.95
CA GLY A 261 2.30 -9.33 31.72
C GLY A 261 3.08 -8.59 32.84
N ILE A 262 3.36 -7.31 32.63
CA ILE A 262 3.98 -6.46 33.66
C ILE A 262 2.95 -5.99 34.69
N SER A 263 1.69 -5.76 34.27
CA SER A 263 0.60 -5.32 35.14
C SER A 263 -0.19 -6.46 35.78
N SER A 264 -0.02 -7.73 35.34
CA SER A 264 -0.51 -8.86 36.09
C SER A 264 0.35 -8.97 37.35
N ASN A 265 -0.21 -8.47 38.45
CA ASN A 265 0.24 -8.72 39.80
C ASN A 265 0.67 -10.19 39.91
N GLN A 266 1.92 -10.50 39.73
CA GLN A 266 2.50 -11.51 40.59
C GLN A 266 2.41 -10.88 41.98
N GLN A 267 1.36 -11.21 42.72
CA GLN A 267 1.47 -11.30 44.16
C GLN A 267 2.73 -12.14 44.39
N TYR A 268 3.85 -11.47 44.60
CA TYR A 268 4.94 -12.05 45.30
C TYR A 268 4.35 -12.31 46.72
N GLU A 269 3.79 -13.49 46.91
CA GLU A 269 3.80 -14.09 48.21
C GLU A 269 5.28 -14.31 48.57
N GLY A 270 5.94 -13.21 48.82
CA GLY A 270 7.22 -13.19 49.46
C GLY A 270 7.01 -13.73 50.86
N VAL A 271 7.58 -14.89 51.13
CA VAL A 271 7.86 -15.40 52.44
C VAL A 271 8.69 -14.34 53.20
N TYR A 272 8.03 -13.34 53.72
CA TYR A 272 8.53 -12.47 54.79
C TYR A 272 7.36 -12.16 55.72
N GLY A 273 7.23 -13.00 56.75
CA GLY A 273 6.49 -12.64 57.95
C GLY A 273 7.13 -11.41 58.57
N GLY A 274 6.37 -10.36 58.69
CA GLY A 274 6.80 -9.13 59.38
C GLY A 274 5.77 -8.04 59.14
N SER A 275 4.91 -7.83 60.14
CA SER A 275 3.91 -6.82 60.25
C SER A 275 4.44 -5.39 60.07
N ASN A 276 3.59 -4.55 59.43
CA ASN A 276 3.64 -3.08 59.47
C ASN A 276 4.84 -2.43 58.77
N MET A 277 4.77 -2.32 57.45
CA MET A 277 5.37 -1.20 56.73
C MET A 277 4.29 -0.47 55.96
N ASP A 278 4.27 0.86 56.06
CA ASP A 278 3.46 1.76 55.29
C ASP A 278 3.46 1.37 53.80
N ASP A 279 2.27 1.16 53.23
CA ASP A 279 2.07 0.85 51.80
C ASP A 279 2.44 2.04 50.89
N ASN A 280 3.61 2.62 51.07
CA ASN A 280 4.09 3.67 50.18
C ASN A 280 5.02 3.08 49.12
N PRO A 281 4.59 3.02 47.84
CA PRO A 281 5.37 2.42 46.77
C PRO A 281 6.67 3.17 46.42
N TRP A 282 6.88 4.35 47.04
CA TRP A 282 8.05 5.20 46.82
C TRP A 282 9.11 5.07 47.91
N LYS A 283 8.93 4.17 48.87
CA LYS A 283 9.93 3.85 49.90
C LYS A 283 10.59 2.51 49.63
N MET A 284 11.89 2.47 49.47
CA MET A 284 12.66 1.28 49.21
C MET A 284 13.67 1.07 50.36
N LYS A 285 13.69 -0.16 50.91
CA LYS A 285 14.66 -0.52 51.95
C LYS A 285 15.95 -1.01 51.28
N ILE A 286 17.06 -0.31 51.52
CA ILE A 286 18.39 -0.69 51.05
C ILE A 286 19.25 -0.94 52.31
N GLY A 287 19.46 -2.24 52.64
CA GLY A 287 20.13 -2.63 53.89
C GLY A 287 19.25 -2.34 55.08
N ASP A 288 19.79 -1.59 56.07
CA ASP A 288 19.06 -1.17 57.28
C ASP A 288 18.41 0.21 57.14
N ASP A 289 18.64 0.91 56.06
CA ASP A 289 18.09 2.25 55.80
C ASP A 289 16.87 2.21 54.85
N ILE A 290 15.94 3.15 55.07
CA ILE A 290 14.76 3.35 54.20
C ILE A 290 14.98 4.62 53.35
N GLU A 291 15.20 4.47 52.05
CA GLU A 291 15.27 5.61 51.15
C GLU A 291 13.89 5.95 50.57
N ASP A 292 13.58 7.24 50.58
CA ASP A 292 12.37 7.81 49.97
C ASP A 292 12.71 8.32 48.57
N LEU A 293 12.18 7.61 47.57
CA LEU A 293 12.45 7.87 46.15
C LEU A 293 11.71 9.09 45.61
N THR A 294 10.83 9.73 46.40
CA THR A 294 10.10 10.94 45.94
C THR A 294 11.01 12.15 45.75
N GLN A 295 12.26 12.12 46.31
CA GLN A 295 13.24 13.20 46.09
C GLN A 295 13.88 13.17 44.69
N TRP A 296 13.61 12.16 43.87
CA TRP A 296 14.16 11.99 42.51
C TRP A 296 13.14 12.28 41.41
N LEU A 297 11.92 12.69 41.74
CA LEU A 297 10.86 13.17 40.87
C LEU A 297 10.78 14.71 40.86
#